data_f0c46cafaaa3dc0420c548b4a8f1a5dc
#
_entry.id   f0c46cafaaa3dc0420c548b4a8f1a5dc
#
_cell.length_a   1.000
_cell.length_b   1.000
_cell.length_c   1.000
_cell.angle_alpha   90.00
_cell.angle_beta   90.00
_cell.angle_gamma   90.00
#
_symmetry.space_group_name_H-M   'P 1'
#
loop_
_entity.id
_entity.type
_entity.pdbx_description
1 polymer ?
#
loop_
_entity_poly.entity_id
_entity_poly.type
_entity_poly.pdbx_seq_one_letter_code
_entity_poly.pdbx_strand_id
1 'polypeptide(L)'
;PGVITPTECFSAIHCGADGLKFFPASLIGEDNLIALKAVLPSDMPLFMVGGVGPKNFSSWIKAGATGFGIGSGLYKAGESPNIVSKKAESIVLAYDEAQ
;
A
#
# COMPACT_ATOMS: atom_id res chain seq x y z
N PRO A 1 10.54 1.51 -5.44
CA PRO A 1 11.17 0.26 -5.03
C PRO A 1 10.49 -0.35 -3.81
N GLY A 2 10.64 -1.69 -3.65
CA GLY A 2 10.13 -2.42 -2.50
C GLY A 2 11.08 -2.33 -1.32
N VAL A 3 10.56 -1.98 -0.14
CA VAL A 3 11.33 -1.80 1.08
C VAL A 3 10.56 -2.33 2.29
N ILE A 4 11.26 -2.62 3.37
CA ILE A 4 10.66 -3.00 4.66
C ILE A 4 11.30 -2.21 5.81
N THR A 5 12.62 -2.05 5.81
CA THR A 5 13.38 -1.47 6.92
C THR A 5 13.66 0.03 6.70
N PRO A 6 13.91 0.79 7.77
CA PRO A 6 14.36 2.19 7.63
C PRO A 6 15.61 2.32 6.76
N THR A 7 16.56 1.43 6.90
CA THR A 7 17.79 1.43 6.08
C THR A 7 17.48 1.30 4.60
N GLU A 8 16.59 0.38 4.23
CA GLU A 8 16.15 0.23 2.85
C GLU A 8 15.41 1.46 2.35
N CYS A 9 14.54 2.06 3.17
CA CYS A 9 13.82 3.28 2.83
C CYS A 9 14.80 4.41 2.48
N PHE A 10 15.75 4.71 3.34
CA PHE A 10 16.73 5.78 3.12
C PHE A 10 17.65 5.47 1.94
N SER A 11 18.04 4.21 1.75
CA SER A 11 18.83 3.79 0.59
C SER A 11 18.06 4.05 -0.72
N ALA A 12 16.78 3.69 -0.77
CA ALA A 12 15.93 3.93 -1.93
C ALA A 12 15.77 5.44 -2.21
N ILE A 13 15.53 6.24 -1.16
CA ILE A 13 15.42 7.70 -1.29
C ILE A 13 16.74 8.30 -1.80
N HIS A 14 17.86 7.85 -1.27
CA HIS A 14 19.19 8.30 -1.71
C HIS A 14 19.44 7.97 -3.20
N CYS A 15 18.90 6.87 -3.69
CA CYS A 15 18.96 6.49 -5.11
C CYS A 15 17.93 7.22 -5.98
N GLY A 16 17.15 8.15 -5.44
CA GLY A 16 16.20 8.96 -6.20
C GLY A 16 14.79 8.39 -6.33
N ALA A 17 14.36 7.55 -5.39
CA ALA A 17 12.99 7.03 -5.42
C ALA A 17 11.97 8.15 -5.21
N ASP A 18 10.91 8.17 -6.04
CA ASP A 18 9.79 9.11 -5.94
C ASP A 18 8.70 8.63 -4.97
N GLY A 19 8.75 7.39 -4.57
CA GLY A 19 7.85 6.77 -3.61
C GLY A 19 8.38 5.42 -3.17
N LEU A 20 7.86 4.91 -2.06
CA LEU A 20 8.28 3.64 -1.48
C LEU A 20 7.11 2.65 -1.48
N LYS A 21 7.41 1.41 -1.83
CA LYS A 21 6.47 0.29 -1.76
C LYS A 21 6.84 -0.61 -0.58
N PHE A 22 5.93 -0.75 0.36
CA PHE A 22 6.08 -1.68 1.46
C PHE A 22 5.43 -3.02 1.13
N PHE A 23 6.22 -4.08 1.08
CA PHE A 23 5.75 -5.43 0.78
C PHE A 23 6.55 -6.48 1.56
N PRO A 24 5.88 -7.44 2.18
CA PRO A 24 4.42 -7.51 2.35
C PRO A 24 3.93 -6.62 3.51
N ALA A 25 2.89 -5.85 3.26
CA ALA A 25 2.33 -4.93 4.26
C ALA A 25 1.84 -5.67 5.50
N SER A 26 1.27 -6.87 5.33
CA SER A 26 0.82 -7.72 6.44
C SER A 26 1.94 -8.10 7.42
N LEU A 27 3.18 -8.18 6.95
CA LEU A 27 4.35 -8.44 7.80
C LEU A 27 4.78 -7.19 8.58
N ILE A 28 4.69 -6.03 7.93
CA ILE A 28 5.14 -4.75 8.51
C ILE A 28 4.20 -4.33 9.64
N GLY A 29 2.90 -4.33 9.40
CA GLY A 29 1.90 -3.83 10.34
C GLY A 29 1.81 -2.30 10.38
N GLU A 30 0.66 -1.81 10.83
CA GLU A 30 0.34 -0.39 10.87
C GLU A 30 1.23 0.38 11.85
N ASP A 31 1.53 -0.21 13.00
CA ASP A 31 2.38 0.41 14.02
C ASP A 31 3.80 0.69 13.49
N ASN A 32 4.34 -0.23 12.70
CA ASN A 32 5.63 -0.03 12.06
C ASN A 32 5.60 1.06 10.99
N LEU A 33 4.50 1.18 10.24
CA LEU A 33 4.34 2.27 9.28
C LEU A 33 4.32 3.63 10.00
N ILE A 34 3.58 3.72 11.11
CA ILE A 34 3.55 4.95 11.95
C ILE A 34 4.96 5.32 12.43
N ALA A 35 5.71 4.34 12.93
CA ALA A 35 7.08 4.55 13.39
C ALA A 35 8.02 5.00 12.25
N LEU A 36 7.91 4.40 11.08
CA LEU A 36 8.71 4.78 9.90
C LEU A 36 8.38 6.20 9.43
N LYS A 37 7.10 6.58 9.46
CA LYS A 37 6.70 7.95 9.08
C LYS A 37 7.31 9.02 9.98
N ALA A 38 7.62 8.70 11.22
CA ALA A 38 8.26 9.66 12.13
C ALA A 38 9.66 10.07 11.68
N VAL A 39 10.35 9.24 10.88
CA VAL A 39 11.73 9.48 10.44
C VAL A 39 11.85 9.73 8.93
N LEU A 40 10.86 9.33 8.14
CA LEU A 40 10.86 9.54 6.69
C LEU A 40 10.46 10.98 6.34
N PRO A 41 10.88 11.50 5.16
CA PRO A 41 10.38 12.78 4.67
C PRO A 41 8.86 12.81 4.65
N SER A 42 8.26 13.90 5.13
CA SER A 42 6.80 14.02 5.30
C SER A 42 6.00 13.93 4.01
N ASP A 43 6.62 14.28 2.89
CA ASP A 43 6.04 14.28 1.55
C ASP A 43 6.30 13.00 0.74
N MET A 44 7.04 12.03 1.33
CA MET A 44 7.36 10.78 0.64
C MET A 44 6.10 9.90 0.50
N PRO A 45 5.66 9.57 -0.73
CA PRO A 45 4.53 8.66 -0.94
C PRO A 45 4.87 7.23 -0.47
N LEU A 46 3.97 6.64 0.31
CA LEU A 46 4.12 5.30 0.87
C LEU A 46 2.98 4.40 0.40
N PHE A 47 3.31 3.38 -0.38
CA PHE A 47 2.33 2.45 -0.96
C PHE A 47 2.41 1.10 -0.26
N MET A 48 1.27 0.65 0.25
CA MET A 48 1.17 -0.63 0.94
C MET A 48 0.71 -1.72 -0.03
N VAL A 49 1.40 -2.85 -0.03
CA VAL A 49 1.14 -3.97 -0.94
C VAL A 49 1.25 -5.28 -0.17
N GLY A 50 0.31 -6.18 -0.41
CA GLY A 50 0.27 -7.49 0.25
C GLY A 50 -0.59 -7.50 1.51
N GLY A 51 -1.74 -8.19 1.43
CA GLY A 51 -2.71 -8.27 2.51
C GLY A 51 -3.54 -7.00 2.72
N VAL A 52 -3.54 -6.10 1.75
CA VAL A 52 -4.31 -4.85 1.79
C VAL A 52 -5.53 -4.93 0.89
N GLY A 53 -6.61 -4.25 1.28
CA GLY A 53 -7.85 -4.25 0.53
C GLY A 53 -8.95 -3.46 1.23
N PRO A 54 -10.20 -3.54 0.73
CA PRO A 54 -11.33 -2.80 1.29
C PRO A 54 -11.52 -2.94 2.80
N LYS A 55 -11.18 -4.09 3.36
CA LYS A 55 -11.34 -4.36 4.79
C LYS A 55 -10.43 -3.52 5.69
N ASN A 56 -9.30 -3.07 5.18
CA ASN A 56 -8.29 -2.39 6.00
C ASN A 56 -7.73 -1.10 5.37
N PHE A 57 -8.30 -0.61 4.26
CA PHE A 57 -7.87 0.67 3.68
C PHE A 57 -7.89 1.80 4.69
N SER A 58 -8.99 1.92 5.44
CA SER A 58 -9.18 3.01 6.40
C SER A 58 -8.10 3.01 7.48
N SER A 59 -7.75 1.85 8.03
CA SER A 59 -6.73 1.76 9.07
C SER A 59 -5.33 2.07 8.54
N TRP A 60 -5.01 1.58 7.34
CA TRP A 60 -3.73 1.91 6.70
C TRP A 60 -3.60 3.40 6.35
N ILE A 61 -4.68 4.02 5.86
CA ILE A 61 -4.69 5.46 5.57
C ILE A 61 -4.46 6.26 6.84
N LYS A 62 -5.11 5.89 7.94
CA LYS A 62 -4.88 6.50 9.25
C LYS A 62 -3.45 6.33 9.74
N ALA A 63 -2.84 5.19 9.46
CA ALA A 63 -1.43 4.94 9.79
C ALA A 63 -0.47 5.76 8.90
N GLY A 64 -0.94 6.29 7.78
CA GLY A 64 -0.19 7.18 6.91
C GLY A 64 0.15 6.63 5.53
N ALA A 65 -0.51 5.56 5.09
CA ALA A 65 -0.38 5.09 3.72
C ALA A 65 -0.93 6.11 2.73
N THR A 66 -0.21 6.32 1.64
CA THR A 66 -0.63 7.20 0.54
C THR A 66 -1.53 6.46 -0.44
N GLY A 67 -1.29 5.15 -0.62
CA GLY A 67 -2.06 4.33 -1.56
C GLY A 67 -1.72 2.85 -1.42
N PHE A 68 -2.27 2.07 -2.35
CA PHE A 68 -2.22 0.61 -2.26
C PHE A 68 -1.91 -0.05 -3.60
N GLY A 69 -1.19 -1.16 -3.55
CA GLY A 69 -1.07 -2.08 -4.69
C GLY A 69 -1.92 -3.32 -4.43
N ILE A 70 -2.85 -3.59 -5.32
CA ILE A 70 -3.77 -4.72 -5.19
C ILE A 70 -3.41 -5.80 -6.22
N GLY A 71 -3.11 -6.99 -5.75
CA GLY A 71 -2.79 -8.14 -6.57
C GLY A 71 -3.92 -9.16 -6.61
N SER A 72 -3.82 -10.20 -5.81
CA SER A 72 -4.78 -11.31 -5.80
C SER A 72 -6.21 -10.93 -5.39
N GLY A 73 -6.37 -9.83 -4.68
CA GLY A 73 -7.69 -9.27 -4.36
C GLY A 73 -8.44 -8.73 -5.57
N LEU A 74 -7.71 -8.35 -6.62
CA LEU A 74 -8.29 -7.86 -7.89
C LEU A 74 -8.40 -8.96 -8.93
N TYR A 75 -7.35 -9.76 -9.10
CA TYR A 75 -7.29 -10.76 -10.16
C TYR A 75 -6.71 -12.09 -9.66
N LYS A 76 -7.38 -13.17 -10.02
CA LYS A 76 -6.88 -14.54 -9.92
C LYS A 76 -6.97 -15.21 -11.27
N ALA A 77 -6.02 -16.07 -11.59
CA ALA A 77 -6.01 -16.81 -12.84
C ALA A 77 -7.35 -17.51 -13.10
N GLY A 78 -7.86 -17.40 -14.31
CA GLY A 78 -9.15 -17.98 -14.71
C GLY A 78 -10.37 -17.09 -14.52
N GLU A 79 -10.25 -15.93 -13.87
CA GLU A 79 -11.35 -14.98 -13.72
C GLU A 79 -11.60 -14.23 -15.04
N SER A 80 -12.89 -14.02 -15.38
CA SER A 80 -13.27 -13.29 -16.58
C SER A 80 -13.04 -11.78 -16.45
N PRO A 81 -12.87 -11.05 -17.57
CA PRO A 81 -12.75 -9.59 -17.53
C PRO A 81 -13.91 -8.90 -16.79
N ASN A 82 -15.13 -9.40 -16.92
CA ASN A 82 -16.29 -8.84 -16.21
C ASN A 82 -16.19 -8.98 -14.70
N ILE A 83 -15.68 -10.09 -14.19
CA ILE A 83 -15.46 -10.30 -12.76
C ILE A 83 -14.39 -9.34 -12.25
N VAL A 84 -13.30 -9.23 -12.98
CA VAL A 84 -12.20 -8.31 -12.62
C VAL A 84 -12.66 -6.86 -12.63
N SER A 85 -13.46 -6.45 -13.63
CA SER A 85 -14.02 -5.10 -13.70
C SER A 85 -14.88 -4.78 -12.48
N LYS A 86 -15.78 -5.68 -12.08
CA LYS A 86 -16.62 -5.49 -10.89
C LYS A 86 -15.78 -5.41 -9.60
N LYS A 87 -14.74 -6.23 -9.49
CA LYS A 87 -13.83 -6.16 -8.36
C LYS A 87 -13.09 -4.82 -8.33
N ALA A 88 -12.62 -4.34 -9.46
CA ALA A 88 -11.94 -3.05 -9.56
C ALA A 88 -12.85 -1.90 -9.13
N GLU A 89 -14.08 -1.86 -9.61
CA GLU A 89 -15.08 -0.86 -9.21
C GLU A 89 -15.31 -0.87 -7.70
N SER A 90 -15.50 -2.05 -7.13
CA SER A 90 -15.70 -2.22 -5.68
C SER A 90 -14.50 -1.76 -4.86
N ILE A 91 -13.30 -2.07 -5.32
CA ILE A 91 -12.06 -1.67 -4.65
C ILE A 91 -11.85 -0.17 -4.70
N VAL A 92 -12.08 0.46 -5.86
CA VAL A 92 -11.97 1.91 -6.02
C VAL A 92 -12.99 2.62 -5.14
N LEU A 93 -14.24 2.17 -5.13
CA LEU A 93 -15.28 2.74 -4.27
C LEU A 93 -14.90 2.65 -2.79
N ALA A 94 -14.41 1.50 -2.35
CA ALA A 94 -13.97 1.31 -0.97
C ALA A 94 -12.79 2.21 -0.61
N TYR A 95 -11.87 2.44 -1.53
CA TYR A 95 -10.76 3.38 -1.34
C TYR A 95 -11.27 4.82 -1.20
N ASP A 96 -12.15 5.25 -2.08
CA ASP A 96 -12.72 6.60 -2.04
C ASP A 96 -13.48 6.85 -0.74
N GLU A 97 -14.25 5.87 -0.26
CA GLU A 97 -14.97 5.94 1.01
C GLU A 97 -14.02 5.97 2.23
N ALA A 98 -12.83 5.42 2.12
CA ALA A 98 -11.85 5.37 3.19
C ALA A 98 -11.02 6.64 3.34
N GLN A 99 -11.08 7.56 2.38
CA GLN A 99 -10.31 8.83 2.37
C GLN A 99 -10.74 9.82 3.46
#